data_5cca2484d7a96e721ea28d960ccd2600
#
_entry.id   5cca2484d7a96e721ea28d960ccd2600
#
_cell.length_a   1.000
_cell.length_b   1.000
_cell.length_c   1.000
_cell.angle_alpha   90.00
_cell.angle_beta   90.00
_cell.angle_gamma   90.00
#
_symmetry.space_group_name_H-M   'P 1'
#
loop_
_entity.id
_entity.type
_entity.pdbx_description
1 polymer ?
#
loop_
_entity_poly.entity_id
_entity_poly.type
_entity_poly.pdbx_seq_one_letter_code
_entity_poly.pdbx_strand_id
1 'polypeptide(L)'
;MTEFKPWRPHPWHGLDVGPEPPRVVNAYIEITPFDLVKYEVDKSTGYLRVDRPQRSSSQPPALYGFIPRTYCGERVAALTDGAAARGDGDPLDICVISERPITKSEILLSARVVGGLQMIDRDEADDKIVAVLVGDYVWGNAASIEELPKILIERLEHYFSTYKLLPGTESHARINRVYGFAHAQRVVEASMADYVETFGAAAATSGA
;
A
#
# COMPACT_ATOMS: atom_id res chain seq x y z
N MET A 1 17.32 23.18 -11.87
CA MET A 1 16.41 23.75 -10.86
C MET A 1 15.23 22.79 -10.75
N THR A 2 14.88 22.38 -9.55
CA THR A 2 13.72 21.53 -9.35
C THR A 2 12.45 22.36 -9.58
N GLU A 3 11.65 21.97 -10.57
CA GLU A 3 10.38 22.63 -10.84
C GLU A 3 9.41 22.35 -9.68
N PHE A 4 8.88 23.40 -9.04
CA PHE A 4 7.91 23.23 -7.97
C PHE A 4 6.49 23.33 -8.54
N LYS A 5 5.56 22.54 -7.97
CA LYS A 5 4.14 22.62 -8.31
C LYS A 5 3.49 23.74 -7.48
N PRO A 6 2.79 24.70 -8.09
CA PRO A 6 2.21 25.86 -7.37
C PRO A 6 1.01 25.47 -6.49
N TRP A 7 0.50 24.28 -6.60
CA TRP A 7 -0.59 23.70 -5.80
C TRP A 7 -0.27 22.28 -5.39
N ARG A 8 -0.92 21.80 -4.34
CA ARG A 8 -0.76 20.42 -3.86
C ARG A 8 -1.31 19.44 -4.91
N PRO A 9 -0.48 18.55 -5.46
CA PRO A 9 -0.95 17.53 -6.39
C PRO A 9 -1.85 16.51 -5.69
N HIS A 10 -2.79 15.91 -6.44
CA HIS A 10 -3.60 14.82 -5.94
C HIS A 10 -2.70 13.63 -5.53
N PRO A 11 -2.83 13.09 -4.30
CA PRO A 11 -1.91 12.06 -3.80
C PRO A 11 -1.83 10.82 -4.69
N TRP A 12 -2.94 10.37 -5.24
CA TRP A 12 -2.98 9.21 -6.12
C TRP A 12 -2.49 9.52 -7.54
N HIS A 13 -3.01 10.58 -8.15
CA HIS A 13 -2.82 10.85 -9.58
C HIS A 13 -1.72 11.86 -9.89
N GLY A 14 -1.38 12.72 -8.96
CA GLY A 14 -0.48 13.85 -9.17
C GLY A 14 0.95 13.66 -8.62
N LEU A 15 1.19 12.63 -7.82
CA LEU A 15 2.52 12.27 -7.32
C LEU A 15 3.16 11.20 -8.21
N ASP A 16 4.49 11.17 -8.23
CA ASP A 16 5.21 10.13 -8.98
C ASP A 16 5.24 8.82 -8.20
N VAL A 17 5.27 7.69 -8.93
CA VAL A 17 5.31 6.34 -8.36
C VAL A 17 6.58 6.08 -7.52
N GLY A 18 7.66 6.79 -7.79
CA GLY A 18 8.90 6.70 -7.02
C GLY A 18 10.15 6.94 -7.87
N PRO A 19 11.32 7.00 -7.21
CA PRO A 19 12.58 7.29 -7.89
C PRO A 19 13.13 6.10 -8.69
N GLU A 20 12.80 4.86 -8.31
CA GLU A 20 13.31 3.63 -8.95
C GLU A 20 12.27 2.49 -8.86
N PRO A 21 11.03 2.68 -9.41
CA PRO A 21 10.03 1.63 -9.37
C PRO A 21 10.45 0.43 -10.26
N PRO A 22 10.14 -0.80 -9.88
CA PRO A 22 9.36 -1.23 -8.71
C PRO A 22 10.16 -1.42 -7.41
N ARG A 23 11.46 -1.09 -7.40
CA ARG A 23 12.37 -1.35 -6.26
C ARG A 23 12.26 -0.32 -5.15
N VAL A 24 12.26 0.96 -5.52
CA VAL A 24 12.07 2.08 -4.60
C VAL A 24 10.90 2.90 -5.10
N VAL A 25 9.85 2.92 -4.31
CA VAL A 25 8.59 3.57 -4.62
C VAL A 25 8.33 4.71 -3.64
N ASN A 26 7.47 5.64 -4.03
CA ASN A 26 6.88 6.58 -3.11
C ASN A 26 5.68 5.92 -2.42
N ALA A 27 5.52 6.18 -1.14
CA ALA A 27 4.33 5.80 -0.38
C ALA A 27 3.68 7.05 0.19
N TYR A 28 2.40 7.23 -0.10
CA TYR A 28 1.57 8.22 0.58
C TYR A 28 0.90 7.57 1.77
N ILE A 29 1.23 8.05 2.97
CA ILE A 29 0.79 7.44 4.22
C ILE A 29 -0.53 8.03 4.67
N GLU A 30 -1.53 7.18 4.83
CA GLU A 30 -2.87 7.52 5.32
C GLU A 30 -3.05 7.22 6.80
N ILE A 31 -2.40 6.14 7.29
CA ILE A 31 -2.60 5.62 8.65
C ILE A 31 -1.23 5.34 9.27
N THR A 32 -1.09 5.74 10.53
CA THR A 32 0.09 5.46 11.34
C THR A 32 -0.21 4.34 12.36
N PRO A 33 0.81 3.74 12.99
CA PRO A 33 0.62 2.77 14.08
C PRO A 33 -0.10 3.34 15.32
N PHE A 34 -0.36 4.63 15.37
CA PHE A 34 -0.99 5.31 16.50
C PHE A 34 -2.45 5.69 16.24
N ASP A 35 -2.94 5.47 15.03
CA ASP A 35 -4.30 5.87 14.66
C ASP A 35 -5.33 4.82 15.09
N LEU A 36 -6.34 5.28 15.82
CA LEU A 36 -7.53 4.51 16.21
C LEU A 36 -8.68 4.69 15.22
N VAL A 37 -8.43 5.40 14.14
CA VAL A 37 -9.39 5.72 13.08
C VAL A 37 -8.79 5.29 11.75
N LYS A 38 -9.59 4.67 10.89
CA LYS A 38 -9.21 4.46 9.50
C LYS A 38 -9.40 5.77 8.74
N TYR A 39 -8.31 6.26 8.18
CA TYR A 39 -8.31 7.34 7.19
C TYR A 39 -8.12 6.77 5.80
N GLU A 40 -8.64 7.45 4.81
CA GLU A 40 -8.40 7.17 3.40
C GLU A 40 -8.45 8.46 2.58
N VAL A 41 -7.72 8.49 1.47
CA VAL A 41 -7.78 9.60 0.53
C VAL A 41 -9.11 9.56 -0.22
N ASP A 42 -9.86 10.66 -0.17
CA ASP A 42 -11.01 10.85 -1.05
C ASP A 42 -10.54 10.87 -2.51
N LYS A 43 -10.99 9.90 -3.29
CA LYS A 43 -10.51 9.65 -4.66
C LYS A 43 -10.79 10.80 -5.63
N SER A 44 -11.75 11.65 -5.31
CA SER A 44 -12.15 12.78 -6.17
C SER A 44 -11.38 14.06 -5.84
N THR A 45 -11.09 14.28 -4.57
CA THR A 45 -10.53 15.55 -4.07
C THR A 45 -9.05 15.44 -3.68
N GLY A 46 -8.58 14.23 -3.36
CA GLY A 46 -7.23 13.99 -2.85
C GLY A 46 -7.03 14.39 -1.38
N TYR A 47 -8.07 14.80 -0.68
CA TYR A 47 -7.96 15.07 0.76
C TYR A 47 -8.08 13.80 1.59
N LEU A 48 -7.31 13.72 2.67
CA LEU A 48 -7.47 12.65 3.65
C LEU A 48 -8.80 12.86 4.40
N ARG A 49 -9.60 11.81 4.48
CA ARG A 49 -10.90 11.81 5.17
C ARG A 49 -10.98 10.69 6.19
N VAL A 50 -11.85 10.83 7.16
CA VAL A 50 -12.20 9.75 8.06
C VAL A 50 -13.13 8.78 7.30
N ASP A 51 -12.69 7.53 7.16
CA ASP A 51 -13.58 6.44 6.71
C ASP A 51 -14.42 5.95 7.89
N ARG A 52 -13.79 5.45 8.94
CA ARG A 52 -14.47 4.96 10.15
C ARG A 52 -13.52 4.84 11.34
N PRO A 53 -14.03 4.84 12.59
CA PRO A 53 -13.25 4.33 13.72
C PRO A 53 -12.85 2.87 13.52
N GLN A 54 -11.70 2.46 14.04
CA GLN A 54 -11.27 1.06 14.01
C GLN A 54 -12.33 0.20 14.73
N ARG A 55 -12.71 -0.91 14.09
CA ARG A 55 -13.77 -1.79 14.60
C ARG A 55 -13.32 -2.69 15.74
N SER A 56 -12.04 -3.04 15.74
CA SER A 56 -11.42 -3.92 16.73
C SER A 56 -10.40 -3.16 17.56
N SER A 57 -9.83 -3.80 18.59
CA SER A 57 -8.70 -3.27 19.35
C SER A 57 -7.36 -3.37 18.61
N SER A 58 -7.35 -3.92 17.40
CA SER A 58 -6.13 -4.05 16.58
C SER A 58 -5.66 -2.69 16.08
N GLN A 59 -4.38 -2.40 16.26
CA GLN A 59 -3.72 -1.23 15.71
C GLN A 59 -2.87 -1.61 14.51
N PRO A 60 -2.76 -0.76 13.48
CA PRO A 60 -1.85 -1.01 12.37
C PRO A 60 -0.42 -1.22 12.88
N PRO A 61 0.27 -2.31 12.50
CA PRO A 61 1.61 -2.59 13.02
C PRO A 61 2.74 -1.82 12.32
N ALA A 62 2.42 -1.11 11.23
CA ALA A 62 3.34 -0.31 10.44
C ALA A 62 2.63 0.93 9.88
N LEU A 63 3.37 1.84 9.27
CA LEU A 63 2.79 2.89 8.45
C LEU A 63 2.02 2.24 7.30
N TYR A 64 0.84 2.74 7.00
CA TYR A 64 -0.02 2.19 5.96
C TYR A 64 -0.55 3.29 5.05
N GLY A 65 -0.59 3.00 3.77
CA GLY A 65 -1.07 3.88 2.74
C GLY A 65 -0.96 3.21 1.37
N PHE A 66 -0.71 3.97 0.31
CA PHE A 66 -0.67 3.43 -1.04
C PHE A 66 0.50 3.98 -1.86
N ILE A 67 0.80 3.31 -2.96
CA ILE A 67 1.77 3.73 -3.96
C ILE A 67 1.05 4.62 -4.99
N PRO A 68 1.46 5.89 -5.21
CA PRO A 68 0.87 6.74 -6.23
C PRO A 68 0.95 6.14 -7.64
N ARG A 69 -0.02 6.48 -8.51
CA ARG A 69 -0.09 6.01 -9.90
C ARG A 69 -0.04 4.49 -10.05
N THR A 70 -0.69 3.79 -9.13
CA THR A 70 -0.95 2.35 -9.21
C THR A 70 -2.46 2.09 -9.18
N TYR A 71 -2.88 0.95 -9.67
CA TYR A 71 -4.29 0.52 -9.68
C TYR A 71 -4.35 -1.00 -9.63
N CYS A 72 -5.12 -1.55 -8.72
CA CYS A 72 -5.34 -2.98 -8.61
C CYS A 72 -6.48 -3.39 -9.55
N GLY A 73 -6.11 -3.69 -10.79
CA GLY A 73 -7.00 -4.13 -11.85
C GLY A 73 -6.83 -5.61 -12.20
N GLU A 74 -7.06 -5.93 -13.46
CA GLU A 74 -7.05 -7.32 -13.95
C GLU A 74 -5.66 -7.96 -13.91
N ARG A 75 -4.58 -7.20 -14.15
CA ARG A 75 -3.22 -7.74 -14.13
C ARG A 75 -2.78 -8.11 -12.73
N VAL A 76 -3.15 -7.28 -11.73
CA VAL A 76 -2.89 -7.60 -10.32
C VAL A 76 -3.68 -8.83 -9.92
N ALA A 77 -4.96 -8.91 -10.26
CA ALA A 77 -5.79 -10.08 -9.99
C ALA A 77 -5.23 -11.37 -10.60
N ALA A 78 -4.67 -11.30 -11.81
CA ALA A 78 -4.06 -12.44 -12.50
C ALA A 78 -2.80 -12.99 -11.81
N LEU A 79 -2.16 -12.21 -10.91
CA LEU A 79 -1.02 -12.64 -10.12
C LEU A 79 -1.42 -13.32 -8.80
N THR A 80 -2.71 -13.32 -8.46
CA THR A 80 -3.22 -13.89 -7.21
C THR A 80 -3.43 -15.39 -7.38
N ASP A 81 -2.83 -16.17 -6.49
CA ASP A 81 -3.04 -17.62 -6.45
C ASP A 81 -4.43 -17.93 -5.88
N GLY A 82 -5.25 -18.63 -6.66
CA GLY A 82 -6.63 -18.95 -6.28
C GLY A 82 -7.63 -17.95 -6.85
N ALA A 83 -8.89 -18.07 -6.49
CA ALA A 83 -9.99 -17.39 -7.15
C ALA A 83 -10.19 -15.94 -6.67
N ALA A 84 -9.25 -15.04 -6.92
CA ALA A 84 -9.62 -13.64 -7.00
C ALA A 84 -10.28 -13.40 -8.36
N ALA A 85 -11.52 -12.95 -8.35
CA ALA A 85 -12.27 -12.73 -9.60
C ALA A 85 -11.87 -11.41 -10.26
N ARG A 86 -11.32 -10.45 -9.48
CA ARG A 86 -10.92 -9.12 -9.95
C ARG A 86 -9.98 -8.45 -8.94
N GLY A 87 -9.33 -7.36 -9.34
CA GLY A 87 -8.70 -6.42 -8.40
C GLY A 87 -9.75 -5.59 -7.64
N ASP A 88 -9.36 -5.00 -6.53
CA ASP A 88 -10.27 -4.19 -5.69
C ASP A 88 -10.60 -2.80 -6.29
N GLY A 89 -9.88 -2.40 -7.34
CA GLY A 89 -10.11 -1.12 -8.01
C GLY A 89 -9.54 0.10 -7.27
N ASP A 90 -8.63 -0.14 -6.35
CA ASP A 90 -7.96 0.87 -5.54
C ASP A 90 -6.46 1.00 -5.88
N PRO A 91 -5.77 2.06 -5.43
CA PRO A 91 -4.32 2.11 -5.54
C PRO A 91 -3.68 0.97 -4.75
N LEU A 92 -2.52 0.49 -5.18
CA LEU A 92 -1.83 -0.61 -4.53
C LEU A 92 -1.36 -0.22 -3.12
N ASP A 93 -1.83 -0.94 -2.13
CA ASP A 93 -1.55 -0.74 -0.72
C ASP A 93 -0.09 -1.05 -0.36
N ILE A 94 0.46 -0.29 0.59
CA ILE A 94 1.81 -0.46 1.08
C ILE A 94 1.89 -0.31 2.60
N CYS A 95 2.62 -1.24 3.23
CA CYS A 95 3.04 -1.17 4.63
C CYS A 95 4.52 -0.77 4.69
N VAL A 96 4.84 0.32 5.37
CA VAL A 96 6.23 0.78 5.48
C VAL A 96 6.73 0.64 6.90
N ILE A 97 7.81 -0.13 7.06
CA ILE A 97 8.47 -0.39 8.34
C ILE A 97 9.54 0.68 8.56
N SER A 98 9.57 1.23 9.76
CA SER A 98 10.57 2.19 10.23
C SER A 98 10.98 1.87 11.66
N GLU A 99 12.27 2.02 11.98
CA GLU A 99 12.80 1.87 13.34
C GLU A 99 12.26 2.96 14.27
N ARG A 100 12.15 4.20 13.77
CA ARG A 100 11.62 5.31 14.53
C ARG A 100 10.13 5.47 14.35
N PRO A 101 9.38 5.78 15.42
CA PRO A 101 7.96 5.99 15.33
C PRO A 101 7.65 7.27 14.53
N ILE A 102 6.87 7.12 13.47
CA ILE A 102 6.33 8.21 12.67
C ILE A 102 4.86 8.34 13.04
N THR A 103 4.47 9.52 13.54
CA THR A 103 3.14 9.78 14.10
C THR A 103 2.27 10.68 13.23
N LYS A 104 2.74 10.97 12.00
CA LYS A 104 2.02 11.84 11.06
C LYS A 104 1.56 11.04 9.86
N SER A 105 0.30 11.16 9.53
CA SER A 105 -0.30 10.83 8.25
C SER A 105 -0.18 12.01 7.26
N GLU A 106 -0.69 11.84 6.05
CA GLU A 106 -0.57 12.80 4.94
C GLU A 106 0.88 13.13 4.55
N ILE A 107 1.78 12.19 4.71
CA ILE A 107 3.18 12.34 4.33
C ILE A 107 3.53 11.48 3.12
N LEU A 108 4.45 12.00 2.32
CA LEU A 108 5.09 11.25 1.25
C LEU A 108 6.46 10.82 1.72
N LEU A 109 6.78 9.54 1.53
CA LEU A 109 8.09 8.99 1.83
C LEU A 109 8.54 8.04 0.72
N SER A 110 9.85 7.81 0.61
CA SER A 110 10.40 6.80 -0.29
C SER A 110 10.62 5.50 0.48
N ALA A 111 10.14 4.41 -0.08
CA ALA A 111 10.17 3.08 0.51
C ALA A 111 10.83 2.06 -0.41
N ARG A 112 11.70 1.23 0.14
CA ARG A 112 12.30 0.09 -0.55
C ARG A 112 11.38 -1.11 -0.40
N VAL A 113 10.91 -1.63 -1.51
CA VAL A 113 10.08 -2.84 -1.55
C VAL A 113 10.93 -4.05 -1.17
N VAL A 114 10.43 -4.87 -0.24
CA VAL A 114 11.10 -6.10 0.22
C VAL A 114 10.26 -7.35 0.05
N GLY A 115 8.95 -7.23 -0.11
CA GLY A 115 8.02 -8.34 -0.29
C GLY A 115 6.58 -7.88 -0.20
N GLY A 116 5.68 -8.78 0.19
CA GLY A 116 4.27 -8.46 0.37
C GLY A 116 3.45 -9.60 0.94
N LEU A 117 2.18 -9.30 1.16
CA LEU A 117 1.15 -10.23 1.61
C LEU A 117 0.12 -10.36 0.49
N GLN A 118 -0.10 -11.58 0.01
CA GLN A 118 -1.19 -11.85 -0.90
C GLN A 118 -2.49 -11.99 -0.09
N MET A 119 -3.33 -10.99 -0.19
CA MET A 119 -4.60 -10.93 0.51
C MET A 119 -5.75 -11.05 -0.48
N ILE A 120 -6.78 -11.76 -0.08
CA ILE A 120 -8.08 -11.76 -0.76
C ILE A 120 -9.11 -11.26 0.23
N ASP A 121 -9.83 -10.20 -0.13
CA ASP A 121 -10.99 -9.74 0.61
C ASP A 121 -12.24 -10.04 -0.20
N ARG A 122 -13.07 -10.97 0.29
CA ARG A 122 -14.16 -11.58 -0.47
C ARG A 122 -13.62 -12.28 -1.72
N ASP A 123 -13.87 -11.74 -2.91
CA ASP A 123 -13.40 -12.27 -4.19
C ASP A 123 -12.44 -11.30 -4.90
N GLU A 124 -11.90 -10.31 -4.18
CA GLU A 124 -11.03 -9.26 -4.71
C GLU A 124 -9.59 -9.47 -4.27
N ALA A 125 -8.66 -9.31 -5.23
CA ALA A 125 -7.23 -9.25 -4.95
C ALA A 125 -6.91 -7.92 -4.27
N ASP A 126 -6.39 -7.98 -3.06
CA ASP A 126 -6.14 -6.85 -2.18
C ASP A 126 -4.74 -6.97 -1.56
N ASP A 127 -3.71 -7.09 -2.42
CA ASP A 127 -2.32 -7.31 -2.04
C ASP A 127 -1.77 -6.13 -1.21
N LYS A 128 -0.94 -6.45 -0.21
CA LYS A 128 -0.26 -5.46 0.63
C LYS A 128 1.24 -5.56 0.41
N ILE A 129 1.83 -4.57 -0.25
CA ILE A 129 3.28 -4.47 -0.39
C ILE A 129 3.90 -4.22 0.99
N VAL A 130 4.99 -4.92 1.29
CA VAL A 130 5.83 -4.67 2.47
C VAL A 130 7.11 -4.00 2.02
N ALA A 131 7.42 -2.87 2.65
CA ALA A 131 8.58 -2.06 2.34
C ALA A 131 9.24 -1.53 3.61
N VAL A 132 10.46 -1.04 3.48
CA VAL A 132 11.22 -0.36 4.53
C VAL A 132 11.48 1.09 4.16
N LEU A 133 11.47 1.99 5.12
CA LEU A 133 11.77 3.41 4.88
C LEU A 133 13.19 3.57 4.34
N VAL A 134 13.32 4.26 3.22
CA VAL A 134 14.65 4.61 2.68
C VAL A 134 15.36 5.56 3.65
N GLY A 135 16.61 5.24 3.99
CA GLY A 135 17.38 6.01 4.96
C GLY A 135 17.13 5.61 6.43
N ASP A 136 16.30 4.61 6.70
CA ASP A 136 16.23 3.98 8.01
C ASP A 136 17.57 3.28 8.35
N TYR A 137 18.09 3.52 9.56
CA TYR A 137 19.41 3.00 9.93
C TYR A 137 19.41 1.50 10.28
N VAL A 138 18.27 0.95 10.65
CA VAL A 138 18.14 -0.47 11.03
C VAL A 138 17.67 -1.31 9.83
N TRP A 139 16.63 -0.86 9.13
CA TRP A 139 15.95 -1.65 8.11
C TRP A 139 16.20 -1.17 6.67
N GLY A 140 16.70 0.04 6.47
CA GLY A 140 16.77 0.68 5.16
C GLY A 140 17.63 -0.05 4.11
N ASN A 141 18.49 -0.98 4.55
CA ASN A 141 19.31 -1.81 3.66
C ASN A 141 18.71 -3.20 3.39
N ALA A 142 17.59 -3.57 4.04
CA ALA A 142 16.96 -4.85 3.77
C ALA A 142 16.57 -4.96 2.29
N ALA A 143 16.95 -6.06 1.66
CA ALA A 143 16.70 -6.34 0.25
C ALA A 143 15.56 -7.36 0.07
N SER A 144 15.18 -8.06 1.13
CA SER A 144 14.13 -9.06 1.09
C SER A 144 13.34 -9.10 2.41
N ILE A 145 12.12 -9.61 2.36
CA ILE A 145 11.23 -9.71 3.53
C ILE A 145 11.79 -10.69 4.59
N GLU A 146 12.59 -11.66 4.16
CA GLU A 146 13.24 -12.65 5.04
C GLU A 146 14.33 -12.03 5.92
N GLU A 147 14.83 -10.84 5.58
CA GLU A 147 15.80 -10.10 6.39
C GLU A 147 15.13 -9.34 7.55
N LEU A 148 13.81 -9.23 7.52
CA LEU A 148 13.04 -8.60 8.59
C LEU A 148 12.75 -9.62 9.70
N PRO A 149 12.66 -9.18 10.97
CA PRO A 149 12.22 -10.06 12.05
C PRO A 149 10.86 -10.68 11.74
N LYS A 150 10.80 -12.01 11.81
CA LYS A 150 9.59 -12.79 11.52
C LYS A 150 8.36 -12.26 12.27
N ILE A 151 8.53 -11.86 13.52
CA ILE A 151 7.45 -11.32 14.35
C ILE A 151 6.80 -10.05 13.77
N LEU A 152 7.52 -9.24 12.99
CA LEU A 152 6.94 -8.07 12.32
C LEU A 152 5.98 -8.52 11.22
N ILE A 153 6.37 -9.53 10.46
CA ILE A 153 5.54 -10.08 9.38
C ILE A 153 4.33 -10.79 9.96
N GLU A 154 4.50 -11.60 10.99
CA GLU A 154 3.39 -12.26 11.70
C GLU A 154 2.37 -11.25 12.26
N ARG A 155 2.81 -10.08 12.73
CA ARG A 155 1.90 -9.00 13.18
C ARG A 155 1.11 -8.41 12.01
N LEU A 156 1.74 -8.22 10.84
CA LEU A 156 1.04 -7.77 9.63
C LEU A 156 -0.01 -8.79 9.19
N GLU A 157 0.37 -10.07 9.11
CA GLU A 157 -0.56 -11.15 8.77
C GLU A 157 -1.75 -11.21 9.74
N HIS A 158 -1.47 -11.15 11.04
CA HIS A 158 -2.50 -11.15 12.08
C HIS A 158 -3.42 -9.93 11.95
N TYR A 159 -2.85 -8.73 11.76
CA TYR A 159 -3.62 -7.50 11.62
C TYR A 159 -4.60 -7.61 10.44
N PHE A 160 -4.11 -7.91 9.25
CA PHE A 160 -4.95 -7.96 8.05
C PHE A 160 -5.94 -9.13 8.05
N SER A 161 -5.65 -10.19 8.76
CA SER A 161 -6.61 -11.30 8.96
C SER A 161 -7.72 -10.98 9.95
N THR A 162 -7.53 -10.01 10.86
CA THR A 162 -8.43 -9.82 12.02
C THR A 162 -9.01 -8.42 12.17
N TYR A 163 -8.46 -7.39 11.52
CA TYR A 163 -8.86 -5.99 11.74
C TYR A 163 -10.32 -5.68 11.38
N LYS A 164 -10.95 -6.51 10.53
CA LYS A 164 -12.37 -6.43 10.18
C LYS A 164 -13.26 -7.34 11.03
N LEU A 165 -12.68 -8.22 11.86
CA LEU A 165 -13.41 -9.17 12.68
C LEU A 165 -14.08 -8.47 13.88
N LEU A 166 -15.33 -8.82 14.09
CA LEU A 166 -16.06 -8.54 15.32
C LEU A 166 -16.56 -9.86 15.92
N PRO A 167 -16.80 -9.94 17.25
CA PRO A 167 -17.39 -11.12 17.86
C PRO A 167 -18.67 -11.54 17.12
N GLY A 168 -18.73 -12.80 16.71
CA GLY A 168 -19.89 -13.36 15.98
C GLY A 168 -19.94 -13.06 14.48
N THR A 169 -18.89 -12.45 13.89
CA THR A 169 -18.78 -12.28 12.43
C THR A 169 -17.69 -13.15 11.85
N GLU A 170 -17.84 -13.55 10.58
CA GLU A 170 -16.80 -14.21 9.82
C GLU A 170 -15.90 -13.20 9.13
N SER A 171 -14.59 -13.49 9.02
CA SER A 171 -13.68 -12.70 8.20
C SER A 171 -13.87 -13.07 6.74
N HIS A 172 -14.08 -12.08 5.90
CA HIS A 172 -14.03 -12.24 4.46
C HIS A 172 -12.63 -11.98 3.90
N ALA A 173 -11.72 -11.43 4.73
CA ALA A 173 -10.34 -11.17 4.38
C ALA A 173 -9.46 -12.33 4.85
N ARG A 174 -8.60 -12.82 3.94
CA ARG A 174 -7.64 -13.87 4.23
C ARG A 174 -6.28 -13.56 3.60
N ILE A 175 -5.21 -13.89 4.30
CA ILE A 175 -3.87 -13.90 3.74
C ILE A 175 -3.61 -15.30 3.16
N ASN A 176 -3.38 -15.40 1.86
CA ASN A 176 -3.04 -16.66 1.21
C ASN A 176 -1.59 -17.03 1.47
N ARG A 177 -0.69 -16.03 1.36
CA ARG A 177 0.74 -16.22 1.57
C ARG A 177 1.47 -14.90 1.78
N VAL A 178 2.63 -15.00 2.41
CA VAL A 178 3.69 -13.99 2.34
C VAL A 178 4.56 -14.29 1.12
N TYR A 179 4.99 -13.26 0.40
CA TYR A 179 5.86 -13.43 -0.75
C TYR A 179 7.04 -12.45 -0.71
N GLY A 180 8.16 -12.90 -1.30
CA GLY A 180 9.39 -12.14 -1.36
C GLY A 180 9.41 -11.09 -2.46
N PHE A 181 10.54 -10.40 -2.56
CA PHE A 181 10.78 -9.25 -3.42
C PHE A 181 10.44 -9.48 -4.91
N ALA A 182 10.83 -10.63 -5.48
CA ALA A 182 10.59 -10.91 -6.90
C ALA A 182 9.10 -10.95 -7.29
N HIS A 183 8.22 -11.42 -6.38
CA HIS A 183 6.78 -11.37 -6.62
C HIS A 183 6.24 -9.96 -6.41
N ALA A 184 6.70 -9.26 -5.35
CA ALA A 184 6.31 -7.88 -5.07
C ALA A 184 6.60 -6.94 -6.26
N GLN A 185 7.76 -7.10 -6.92
CA GLN A 185 8.09 -6.34 -8.13
C GLN A 185 7.02 -6.53 -9.21
N ARG A 186 6.62 -7.78 -9.49
CA ARG A 186 5.60 -8.06 -10.50
C ARG A 186 4.25 -7.45 -10.15
N VAL A 187 3.87 -7.45 -8.88
CA VAL A 187 2.61 -6.83 -8.42
C VAL A 187 2.66 -5.31 -8.63
N VAL A 188 3.76 -4.65 -8.26
CA VAL A 188 3.96 -3.21 -8.50
C VAL A 188 3.93 -2.89 -10.00
N GLU A 189 4.66 -3.65 -10.84
CA GLU A 189 4.67 -3.46 -12.29
C GLU A 189 3.26 -3.64 -12.90
N ALA A 190 2.54 -4.68 -12.48
CA ALA A 190 1.17 -4.95 -12.91
C ALA A 190 0.24 -3.81 -12.54
N SER A 191 0.32 -3.30 -11.30
CA SER A 191 -0.52 -2.19 -10.83
C SER A 191 -0.22 -0.86 -11.54
N MET A 192 1.03 -0.60 -11.90
CA MET A 192 1.43 0.54 -12.73
C MET A 192 0.84 0.42 -14.14
N ALA A 193 0.88 -0.78 -14.74
CA ALA A 193 0.32 -1.04 -16.06
C ALA A 193 -1.21 -0.91 -16.07
N ASP A 194 -1.89 -1.44 -15.06
CA ASP A 194 -3.34 -1.27 -14.88
C ASP A 194 -3.73 0.20 -14.71
N TYR A 195 -2.92 0.98 -13.98
CA TYR A 195 -3.12 2.42 -13.82
C TYR A 195 -3.02 3.16 -15.16
N VAL A 196 -2.00 2.88 -15.95
CA VAL A 196 -1.80 3.53 -17.26
C VAL A 196 -2.96 3.19 -18.21
N GLU A 197 -3.44 1.96 -18.21
CA GLU A 197 -4.57 1.56 -19.03
C GLU A 197 -5.87 2.27 -18.59
N THR A 198 -6.10 2.37 -17.29
CA THR A 198 -7.34 2.93 -16.75
C THR A 198 -7.37 4.46 -16.80
N PHE A 199 -6.24 5.11 -16.48
CA PHE A 199 -6.17 6.56 -16.27
C PHE A 199 -5.23 7.30 -17.22
N GLY A 200 -4.45 6.60 -18.05
CA GLY A 200 -3.37 7.20 -18.85
C GLY A 200 -3.81 8.35 -19.75
N ALA A 201 -5.01 8.29 -20.31
CA ALA A 201 -5.56 9.38 -21.13
C ALA A 201 -5.88 10.64 -20.30
N ALA A 202 -6.34 10.47 -19.04
CA ALA A 202 -6.66 11.59 -18.14
C ALA A 202 -5.40 12.23 -17.54
N ALA A 203 -4.36 11.44 -17.29
CA ALA A 203 -3.08 11.93 -16.74
C ALA A 203 -2.31 12.81 -17.75
N ALA A 204 -2.49 12.60 -19.06
CA ALA A 204 -1.86 13.39 -20.10
C ALA A 204 -2.49 14.78 -20.28
N THR A 205 -3.75 14.97 -19.89
CA THR A 205 -4.48 16.25 -20.02
C THR A 205 -4.34 17.18 -18.81
N SER A 206 -3.87 16.70 -17.67
CA SER A 206 -3.70 17.51 -16.45
C SER A 206 -2.33 18.15 -16.31
N GLY A 207 -1.45 18.05 -17.30
CA GLY A 207 -0.10 18.59 -17.33
C GLY A 207 0.10 19.82 -18.26
N ALA A 208 -0.99 20.43 -18.77
CA ALA A 208 -0.94 21.61 -19.61
C ALA A 208 -1.34 22.87 -18.83
#